data_8aa1c8f173e2f45ec29f8f7fa40ba4b1
#
_entry.id   8aa1c8f173e2f45ec29f8f7fa40ba4b1
#
_cell.length_a   1.000
_cell.length_b   1.000
_cell.length_c   1.000
_cell.angle_alpha   90.00
_cell.angle_beta   90.00
_cell.angle_gamma   90.00
#
_symmetry.space_group_name_H-M   'P 1'
#
loop_
_entity.id
_entity.type
_entity.pdbx_description
1 polymer ?
#
loop_
_entity_poly.entity_id
_entity_poly.type
_entity_poly.pdbx_seq_one_letter_code
_entity_poly.pdbx_strand_id
1 'polypeptide(L)'
;SGLVGSEMCIRDSTDPEALRQLGVHDVKRVVIGIGSALEASILTASNLVDLGVPDIWAKADSESHARILQRIGVHHVVRPEHDTGRRVAHLLGGRFQDFAELAENYGVIKMAPPRALLSGPCDAEKLWDKHRVQVVSVRNSNGEWQPFVPGQELSPSDLIVMAGAPDDLERFSQQ
;
A
#
# COMPACT_ATOMS: atom_id res chain seq x y z
N SER A 1 -17.93 -0.94 27.21
CA SER A 1 -19.21 -0.76 26.50
C SER A 1 -18.90 -0.20 25.13
N GLY A 2 -19.02 -1.05 24.10
CA GLY A 2 -18.74 -0.63 22.72
C GLY A 2 -19.81 0.35 22.25
N LEU A 3 -19.39 1.42 21.61
CA LEU A 3 -20.28 2.31 20.86
C LEU A 3 -20.85 1.51 19.70
N VAL A 4 -22.16 1.27 19.73
CA VAL A 4 -22.87 0.60 18.65
C VAL A 4 -23.05 1.61 17.52
N GLY A 5 -22.68 1.25 16.29
CA GLY A 5 -22.58 2.11 15.10
C GLY A 5 -23.83 2.88 14.67
N SER A 6 -24.97 2.80 15.40
CA SER A 6 -26.17 3.58 15.12
C SER A 6 -26.15 5.01 15.71
N GLU A 7 -25.34 5.26 16.73
CA GLU A 7 -25.21 6.60 17.30
C GLU A 7 -24.27 7.52 16.50
N MET A 8 -23.36 6.96 15.74
CA MET A 8 -22.43 7.70 14.91
C MET A 8 -23.08 8.35 13.69
N CYS A 9 -24.24 7.88 13.24
CA CYS A 9 -25.00 8.46 12.13
C CYS A 9 -25.78 9.74 12.49
N ILE A 10 -25.88 10.11 13.77
CA ILE A 10 -26.73 11.21 14.24
C ILE A 10 -25.91 12.47 14.58
N ARG A 11 -24.57 12.36 14.67
CA ARG A 11 -23.69 13.47 15.03
C ARG A 11 -22.85 13.92 13.85
N ASP A 12 -22.96 15.21 13.55
CA ASP A 12 -22.17 15.83 12.48
C ASP A 12 -20.70 15.92 12.90
N SER A 13 -19.83 15.20 12.22
CA SER A 13 -18.38 15.22 12.47
C SER A 13 -17.72 16.56 12.09
N THR A 14 -18.44 17.46 11.41
CA THR A 14 -17.98 18.83 11.11
C THR A 14 -18.24 19.79 12.27
N ASP A 15 -19.02 19.38 13.27
CA ASP A 15 -19.26 20.15 14.48
C ASP A 15 -18.22 19.78 15.57
N PRO A 16 -17.35 20.72 15.97
CA PRO A 16 -16.33 20.47 17.00
C PRO A 16 -16.93 20.12 18.35
N GLU A 17 -18.13 20.61 18.69
CA GLU A 17 -18.78 20.27 19.94
C GLU A 17 -19.30 18.84 19.95
N ALA A 18 -19.83 18.36 18.83
CA ALA A 18 -20.18 16.95 18.65
C ALA A 18 -18.98 16.02 18.82
N LEU A 19 -17.81 16.41 18.29
CA LEU A 19 -16.57 15.65 18.45
C LEU A 19 -16.10 15.62 19.91
N ARG A 20 -16.21 16.74 20.65
CA ARG A 20 -15.90 16.79 22.09
C ARG A 20 -16.80 15.88 22.92
N GLN A 21 -18.11 15.91 22.64
CA GLN A 21 -19.09 15.04 23.32
C GLN A 21 -18.85 13.54 23.04
N LEU A 22 -18.27 13.20 21.89
CA LEU A 22 -17.83 11.85 21.57
C LEU A 22 -16.53 11.44 22.30
N GLY A 23 -15.91 12.34 23.05
CA GLY A 23 -14.67 12.06 23.76
C GLY A 23 -13.45 11.90 22.84
N VAL A 24 -13.47 12.56 21.68
CA VAL A 24 -12.40 12.42 20.66
C VAL A 24 -11.04 12.87 21.21
N HIS A 25 -11.00 13.81 22.17
CA HIS A 25 -9.78 14.26 22.83
C HIS A 25 -9.09 13.19 23.70
N ASP A 26 -9.81 12.14 24.09
CA ASP A 26 -9.28 11.03 24.90
C ASP A 26 -8.78 9.86 24.05
N VAL A 27 -9.01 9.89 22.73
CA VAL A 27 -8.56 8.81 21.85
C VAL A 27 -7.16 9.05 21.31
N LYS A 28 -6.39 7.98 21.12
CA LYS A 28 -5.02 8.05 20.59
C LYS A 28 -4.96 8.12 19.08
N ARG A 29 -6.02 7.65 18.40
CA ARG A 29 -6.06 7.55 16.93
C ARG A 29 -7.46 7.77 16.42
N VAL A 30 -7.59 8.55 15.33
CA VAL A 30 -8.84 8.77 14.61
C VAL A 30 -8.63 8.48 13.13
N VAL A 31 -9.62 7.86 12.49
CA VAL A 31 -9.64 7.59 11.05
C VAL A 31 -10.81 8.33 10.40
N ILE A 32 -10.53 9.22 9.46
CA ILE A 32 -11.52 9.94 8.66
C ILE A 32 -11.75 9.16 7.37
N GLY A 33 -12.90 8.48 7.26
CA GLY A 33 -13.30 7.72 6.08
C GLY A 33 -14.13 8.50 5.06
N ILE A 34 -14.24 9.84 5.19
CA ILE A 34 -15.04 10.69 4.33
C ILE A 34 -14.31 10.97 3.03
N GLY A 35 -14.70 10.31 1.94
CA GLY A 35 -14.08 10.50 0.63
C GLY A 35 -14.85 11.47 -0.26
N SER A 36 -16.15 11.20 -0.50
CA SER A 36 -16.96 11.93 -1.49
C SER A 36 -17.42 13.33 -1.08
N ALA A 37 -17.37 13.66 0.21
CA ALA A 37 -17.76 14.97 0.75
C ALA A 37 -16.49 15.76 1.16
N LEU A 38 -15.86 16.41 0.19
CA LEU A 38 -14.58 17.12 0.36
C LEU A 38 -14.63 18.13 1.52
N GLU A 39 -15.67 18.96 1.58
CA GLU A 39 -15.84 19.96 2.62
C GLU A 39 -15.92 19.32 4.02
N ALA A 40 -16.77 18.30 4.17
CA ALA A 40 -16.92 17.61 5.44
C ALA A 40 -15.61 16.92 5.89
N SER A 41 -14.87 16.33 4.96
CA SER A 41 -13.57 15.72 5.24
C SER A 41 -12.57 16.73 5.77
N ILE A 42 -12.47 17.90 5.12
CA ILE A 42 -11.56 18.99 5.49
C ILE A 42 -11.92 19.59 6.84
N LEU A 43 -13.21 19.89 7.06
CA LEU A 43 -13.67 20.46 8.33
C LEU A 43 -13.46 19.49 9.50
N THR A 44 -13.79 18.21 9.30
CA THR A 44 -13.53 17.18 10.31
C THR A 44 -12.05 17.08 10.64
N ALA A 45 -11.18 17.06 9.62
CA ALA A 45 -9.73 17.01 9.81
C ALA A 45 -9.21 18.22 10.60
N SER A 46 -9.65 19.44 10.26
CA SER A 46 -9.28 20.66 10.97
C SER A 46 -9.68 20.60 12.43
N ASN A 47 -10.94 20.23 12.71
CA ASN A 47 -11.43 20.12 14.07
C ASN A 47 -10.64 19.10 14.91
N LEU A 48 -10.27 17.96 14.31
CA LEU A 48 -9.47 16.94 15.03
C LEU A 48 -8.05 17.41 15.33
N VAL A 49 -7.44 18.16 14.43
CA VAL A 49 -6.12 18.78 14.67
C VAL A 49 -6.22 19.82 15.78
N ASP A 50 -7.25 20.69 15.75
CA ASP A 50 -7.48 21.71 16.77
C ASP A 50 -7.79 21.09 18.15
N LEU A 51 -8.42 19.93 18.18
CA LEU A 51 -8.67 19.15 19.40
C LEU A 51 -7.42 18.41 19.91
N GLY A 52 -6.31 18.46 19.18
CA GLY A 52 -5.04 17.89 19.60
C GLY A 52 -4.95 16.36 19.52
N VAL A 53 -5.72 15.73 18.62
CA VAL A 53 -5.67 14.28 18.40
C VAL A 53 -4.26 13.89 17.92
N PRO A 54 -3.56 12.98 18.62
CA PRO A 54 -2.13 12.74 18.37
C PRO A 54 -1.83 11.94 17.09
N ASP A 55 -2.81 11.18 16.57
CA ASP A 55 -2.62 10.34 15.36
C ASP A 55 -3.91 10.34 14.52
N ILE A 56 -3.89 11.12 13.41
CA ILE A 56 -5.04 11.30 12.52
C ILE A 56 -4.71 10.66 11.16
N TRP A 57 -5.57 9.74 10.75
CA TRP A 57 -5.57 9.12 9.43
C TRP A 57 -6.73 9.65 8.62
N ALA A 58 -6.53 9.98 7.36
CA ALA A 58 -7.60 10.41 6.49
C ALA A 58 -7.52 9.77 5.11
N LYS A 59 -8.67 9.38 4.58
CA LYS A 59 -8.85 9.00 3.19
C LYS A 59 -8.92 10.24 2.32
N ALA A 60 -8.24 10.22 1.18
CA ALA A 60 -8.34 11.25 0.16
C ALA A 60 -8.71 10.64 -1.19
N ASP A 61 -9.66 11.25 -1.91
CA ASP A 61 -10.13 10.79 -3.22
C ASP A 61 -9.31 11.37 -4.39
N SER A 62 -8.50 12.40 -4.14
CA SER A 62 -7.67 13.04 -5.14
C SER A 62 -6.34 13.52 -4.57
N GLU A 63 -5.38 13.80 -5.45
CA GLU A 63 -4.09 14.40 -5.10
C GLU A 63 -4.25 15.77 -4.44
N SER A 64 -5.18 16.57 -4.94
CA SER A 64 -5.47 17.90 -4.38
C SER A 64 -6.05 17.79 -2.97
N HIS A 65 -6.97 16.84 -2.75
CA HIS A 65 -7.53 16.54 -1.44
C HIS A 65 -6.44 16.09 -0.46
N ALA A 66 -5.57 15.16 -0.89
CA ALA A 66 -4.46 14.68 -0.06
C ALA A 66 -3.53 15.81 0.37
N ARG A 67 -3.16 16.72 -0.54
CA ARG A 67 -2.33 17.89 -0.22
C ARG A 67 -2.98 18.85 0.77
N ILE A 68 -4.29 19.05 0.69
CA ILE A 68 -5.01 19.89 1.64
C ILE A 68 -4.98 19.26 3.03
N LEU A 69 -5.30 17.97 3.14
CA LEU A 69 -5.29 17.24 4.41
C LEU A 69 -3.91 17.26 5.08
N GLN A 70 -2.84 17.07 4.31
CA GLN A 70 -1.47 17.17 4.80
C GLN A 70 -1.13 18.58 5.32
N ARG A 71 -1.57 19.63 4.61
CA ARG A 71 -1.33 21.02 5.03
C ARG A 71 -2.10 21.42 6.28
N ILE A 72 -3.25 20.80 6.53
CA ILE A 72 -4.04 21.00 7.75
C ILE A 72 -3.33 20.38 8.96
N GLY A 73 -2.51 19.34 8.76
CA GLY A 73 -1.79 18.65 9.82
C GLY A 73 -2.27 17.22 10.06
N VAL A 74 -2.97 16.62 9.09
CA VAL A 74 -3.27 15.18 9.13
C VAL A 74 -1.98 14.38 9.05
N HIS A 75 -1.79 13.44 9.97
CA HIS A 75 -0.54 12.68 10.10
C HIS A 75 -0.35 11.65 8.98
N HIS A 76 -1.43 10.99 8.59
CA HIS A 76 -1.42 9.95 7.56
C HIS A 76 -2.57 10.14 6.57
N VAL A 77 -2.23 10.34 5.31
CA VAL A 77 -3.22 10.45 4.22
C VAL A 77 -3.07 9.25 3.29
N VAL A 78 -4.16 8.52 3.08
CA VAL A 78 -4.22 7.33 2.23
C VAL A 78 -5.16 7.55 1.05
N ARG A 79 -4.83 6.97 -0.10
CA ARG A 79 -5.64 7.02 -1.34
C ARG A 79 -5.98 5.60 -1.82
N PRO A 80 -6.86 4.87 -1.14
CA PRO A 80 -7.08 3.45 -1.37
C PRO A 80 -7.47 3.12 -2.82
N GLU A 81 -8.29 3.94 -3.46
CA GLU A 81 -8.74 3.73 -4.84
C GLU A 81 -7.60 3.90 -5.84
N HIS A 82 -6.73 4.90 -5.63
CA HIS A 82 -5.55 5.11 -6.44
C HIS A 82 -4.56 3.95 -6.31
N ASP A 83 -4.27 3.54 -5.07
CA ASP A 83 -3.29 2.49 -4.79
C ASP A 83 -3.78 1.12 -5.30
N THR A 84 -5.08 0.84 -5.11
CA THR A 84 -5.73 -0.34 -5.68
C THR A 84 -5.74 -0.30 -7.20
N GLY A 85 -6.03 0.86 -7.81
CA GLY A 85 -6.01 1.03 -9.27
C GLY A 85 -4.64 0.77 -9.87
N ARG A 86 -3.57 1.28 -9.27
CA ARG A 86 -2.18 0.99 -9.69
C ARG A 86 -1.86 -0.51 -9.61
N ARG A 87 -2.21 -1.14 -8.48
CA ARG A 87 -2.02 -2.59 -8.31
C ARG A 87 -2.74 -3.38 -9.40
N VAL A 88 -4.02 -3.08 -9.66
CA VAL A 88 -4.81 -3.74 -10.70
C VAL A 88 -4.20 -3.50 -12.09
N ALA A 89 -3.72 -2.30 -12.40
CA ALA A 89 -3.10 -1.99 -13.69
C ALA A 89 -1.89 -2.90 -13.96
N HIS A 90 -1.02 -3.11 -12.97
CA HIS A 90 0.11 -4.04 -13.10
C HIS A 90 -0.33 -5.51 -13.25
N LEU A 91 -1.43 -5.91 -12.59
CA LEU A 91 -1.95 -7.28 -12.68
C LEU A 91 -2.63 -7.57 -14.02
N LEU A 92 -3.21 -6.57 -14.68
CA LEU A 92 -3.87 -6.74 -15.99
C LEU A 92 -2.90 -7.19 -17.10
N GLY A 93 -1.60 -6.94 -16.96
CA GLY A 93 -0.56 -7.48 -17.84
C GLY A 93 -0.43 -9.01 -17.79
N GLY A 94 -1.08 -9.68 -16.83
CA GLY A 94 -1.18 -11.15 -16.71
C GLY A 94 0.11 -11.86 -16.30
N ARG A 95 1.20 -11.12 -16.05
CA ARG A 95 2.51 -11.68 -15.69
C ARG A 95 2.73 -11.74 -14.19
N PHE A 96 2.19 -10.77 -13.47
CA PHE A 96 2.25 -10.71 -12.02
C PHE A 96 1.00 -11.36 -11.42
N GLN A 97 1.20 -12.16 -10.39
CA GLN A 97 0.10 -12.65 -9.57
C GLN A 97 -0.23 -11.66 -8.44
N ASP A 98 0.75 -10.81 -8.09
CA ASP A 98 0.58 -9.75 -7.11
C ASP A 98 1.61 -8.65 -7.31
N PHE A 99 1.27 -7.42 -6.87
CA PHE A 99 2.14 -6.24 -6.91
C PHE A 99 1.88 -5.40 -5.66
N ALA A 100 2.93 -4.93 -5.02
CA ALA A 100 2.87 -3.94 -3.95
C ALA A 100 3.99 -2.91 -4.11
N GLU A 101 3.65 -1.63 -4.11
CA GLU A 101 4.60 -0.55 -4.03
C GLU A 101 4.97 -0.31 -2.56
N LEU A 102 6.26 -0.31 -2.25
CA LEU A 102 6.77 -0.11 -0.89
C LEU A 102 7.27 1.32 -0.67
N ALA A 103 7.77 1.94 -1.73
CA ALA A 103 8.24 3.32 -1.74
C ALA A 103 8.14 3.89 -3.16
N GLU A 104 8.33 5.19 -3.31
CA GLU A 104 8.43 5.83 -4.62
C GLU A 104 9.48 5.11 -5.47
N ASN A 105 9.06 4.63 -6.63
CA ASN A 105 9.90 3.89 -7.58
C ASN A 105 10.55 2.61 -7.02
N TYR A 106 9.95 1.97 -6.00
CA TYR A 106 10.39 0.68 -5.50
C TYR A 106 9.22 -0.19 -5.08
N GLY A 107 9.15 -1.41 -5.61
CA GLY A 107 8.05 -2.34 -5.35
C GLY A 107 8.48 -3.79 -5.29
N VAL A 108 7.50 -4.62 -4.98
CA VAL A 108 7.64 -6.08 -4.98
C VAL A 108 6.54 -6.69 -5.84
N ILE A 109 6.90 -7.76 -6.55
CA ILE A 109 5.98 -8.56 -7.35
C ILE A 109 6.03 -10.02 -6.93
N LYS A 110 4.92 -10.73 -7.12
CA LYS A 110 4.84 -12.17 -7.01
C LYS A 110 4.53 -12.74 -8.40
N MET A 111 5.35 -13.69 -8.87
CA MET A 111 5.17 -14.31 -10.19
C MET A 111 5.81 -15.70 -10.24
N ALA A 112 5.51 -16.46 -11.30
CA ALA A 112 6.32 -17.62 -11.65
C ALA A 112 7.68 -17.14 -12.19
N PRO A 113 8.77 -17.90 -12.00
CA PRO A 113 10.07 -17.53 -12.54
C PRO A 113 10.02 -17.35 -14.06
N PRO A 114 10.49 -16.22 -14.60
CA PRO A 114 10.62 -16.03 -16.04
C PRO A 114 11.70 -16.95 -16.61
N ARG A 115 11.64 -17.21 -17.93
CA ARG A 115 12.56 -18.16 -18.59
C ARG A 115 14.03 -17.85 -18.34
N ALA A 116 14.38 -16.58 -18.22
CA ALA A 116 15.74 -16.13 -17.93
C ALA A 116 16.29 -16.68 -16.60
N LEU A 117 15.45 -17.00 -15.64
CA LEU A 117 15.83 -17.58 -14.34
C LEU A 117 15.78 -19.11 -14.30
N LEU A 118 15.31 -19.77 -15.35
CA LEU A 118 15.17 -21.23 -15.42
C LEU A 118 16.37 -21.90 -16.13
N SER A 119 17.35 -21.11 -16.61
CA SER A 119 18.46 -21.61 -17.43
C SER A 119 19.66 -22.12 -16.61
N GLY A 120 19.52 -22.23 -15.30
CA GLY A 120 20.57 -22.67 -14.37
C GLY A 120 20.56 -21.89 -13.06
N PRO A 121 21.61 -22.01 -12.25
CA PRO A 121 21.71 -21.33 -10.97
C PRO A 121 21.53 -19.81 -11.10
N CYS A 122 20.66 -19.24 -10.25
CA CYS A 122 20.35 -17.81 -10.29
C CYS A 122 21.50 -16.99 -9.66
N ASP A 123 22.19 -16.22 -10.50
CA ASP A 123 23.25 -15.32 -10.11
C ASP A 123 22.64 -13.97 -9.69
N ALA A 124 22.58 -13.73 -8.37
CA ALA A 124 21.96 -12.55 -7.79
C ALA A 124 22.69 -11.24 -8.14
N GLU A 125 24.03 -11.27 -8.23
CA GLU A 125 24.83 -10.07 -8.56
C GLU A 125 24.59 -9.67 -10.00
N LYS A 126 24.67 -10.64 -10.91
CA LYS A 126 24.42 -10.42 -12.34
C LYS A 126 22.97 -9.97 -12.61
N LEU A 127 22.02 -10.49 -11.84
CA LEU A 127 20.62 -10.10 -11.94
C LEU A 127 20.44 -8.61 -11.56
N TRP A 128 21.07 -8.19 -10.48
CA TRP A 128 21.05 -6.80 -10.04
C TRP A 128 21.80 -5.87 -11.00
N ASP A 129 23.00 -6.23 -11.39
CA ASP A 129 23.85 -5.38 -12.25
C ASP A 129 23.22 -5.13 -13.62
N LYS A 130 22.61 -6.16 -14.20
CA LYS A 130 22.05 -6.09 -15.55
C LYS A 130 20.61 -5.60 -15.60
N HIS A 131 19.78 -5.97 -14.60
CA HIS A 131 18.35 -5.76 -14.65
C HIS A 131 17.79 -4.92 -13.53
N ARG A 132 18.60 -4.58 -12.49
CA ARG A 132 18.18 -3.81 -11.32
C ARG A 132 17.01 -4.41 -10.55
N VAL A 133 16.89 -5.74 -10.60
CA VAL A 133 15.90 -6.51 -9.86
C VAL A 133 16.60 -7.57 -9.02
N GLN A 134 15.93 -8.01 -7.95
CA GLN A 134 16.45 -9.08 -7.09
C GLN A 134 15.33 -10.06 -6.73
N VAL A 135 15.68 -11.34 -6.59
CA VAL A 135 14.80 -12.34 -5.99
C VAL A 135 14.92 -12.23 -4.47
N VAL A 136 13.81 -12.09 -3.77
CA VAL A 136 13.74 -11.95 -2.30
C VAL A 136 13.43 -13.27 -1.63
N SER A 137 12.44 -13.98 -2.15
CA SER A 137 12.00 -15.26 -1.62
C SER A 137 11.43 -16.17 -2.70
N VAL A 138 11.42 -17.46 -2.41
CA VAL A 138 10.91 -18.51 -3.28
C VAL A 138 9.91 -19.33 -2.50
N ARG A 139 8.77 -19.63 -3.11
CA ARG A 139 7.81 -20.60 -2.64
C ARG A 139 7.96 -21.88 -3.47
N ASN A 140 8.42 -22.94 -2.81
CA ASN A 140 8.64 -24.23 -3.46
C ASN A 140 7.31 -24.99 -3.71
N SER A 141 7.41 -26.13 -4.38
CA SER A 141 6.28 -27.02 -4.68
C SER A 141 5.52 -27.52 -3.43
N ASN A 142 6.15 -27.52 -2.25
CA ASN A 142 5.53 -27.89 -0.98
C ASN A 142 4.67 -26.76 -0.38
N GLY A 143 4.68 -25.57 -1.01
CA GLY A 143 3.89 -24.42 -0.59
C GLY A 143 4.53 -23.55 0.48
N GLU A 144 5.78 -23.81 0.85
CA GLU A 144 6.52 -23.06 1.87
C GLU A 144 7.34 -21.92 1.24
N TRP A 145 7.28 -20.74 1.86
CA TRP A 145 8.11 -19.61 1.52
C TRP A 145 9.46 -19.70 2.22
N GLN A 146 10.53 -19.54 1.46
CA GLN A 146 11.91 -19.53 1.96
C GLN A 146 12.66 -18.32 1.41
N PRO A 147 13.64 -17.77 2.15
CA PRO A 147 14.54 -16.77 1.60
C PRO A 147 15.24 -17.30 0.36
N PHE A 148 15.41 -16.47 -0.65
CA PHE A 148 16.21 -16.83 -1.82
C PHE A 148 17.68 -16.96 -1.43
N VAL A 149 18.33 -18.00 -1.93
CA VAL A 149 19.76 -18.23 -1.74
C VAL A 149 20.47 -18.04 -3.09
N PRO A 150 21.50 -17.15 -3.19
CA PRO A 150 22.29 -16.99 -4.41
C PRO A 150 22.83 -18.33 -4.93
N GLY A 151 22.67 -18.56 -6.23
CA GLY A 151 23.04 -19.85 -6.85
C GLY A 151 21.97 -20.92 -6.79
N GLN A 152 20.82 -20.67 -6.16
CA GLN A 152 19.69 -21.57 -6.16
C GLN A 152 19.11 -21.73 -7.57
N GLU A 153 18.81 -22.97 -7.97
CA GLU A 153 18.03 -23.26 -9.17
C GLU A 153 16.55 -23.09 -8.90
N LEU A 154 15.85 -22.49 -9.85
CA LEU A 154 14.40 -22.24 -9.79
C LEU A 154 13.66 -23.18 -10.74
N SER A 155 12.48 -23.62 -10.33
CA SER A 155 11.58 -24.47 -11.11
C SER A 155 10.44 -23.66 -11.72
N PRO A 156 9.89 -24.05 -12.88
CA PRO A 156 8.67 -23.43 -13.43
C PRO A 156 7.43 -23.50 -12.51
N SER A 157 7.43 -24.45 -11.57
CA SER A 157 6.35 -24.62 -10.58
C SER A 157 6.52 -23.75 -9.34
N ASP A 158 7.67 -23.10 -9.17
CA ASP A 158 7.91 -22.21 -8.05
C ASP A 158 7.15 -20.89 -8.21
N LEU A 159 6.95 -20.20 -7.10
CA LEU A 159 6.57 -18.79 -7.08
C LEU A 159 7.70 -17.99 -6.47
N ILE A 160 8.01 -16.87 -7.05
CA ILE A 160 9.06 -15.97 -6.55
C ILE A 160 8.48 -14.63 -6.16
N VAL A 161 9.07 -14.02 -5.15
CA VAL A 161 8.92 -12.59 -4.85
C VAL A 161 10.17 -11.90 -5.36
N MET A 162 9.98 -10.91 -6.22
CA MET A 162 11.06 -10.07 -6.73
C MET A 162 10.86 -8.62 -6.28
N ALA A 163 11.96 -7.89 -6.13
CA ALA A 163 11.96 -6.49 -5.74
C ALA A 163 12.81 -5.67 -6.73
N GLY A 164 12.38 -4.41 -6.94
CA GLY A 164 13.04 -3.46 -7.84
C GLY A 164 12.12 -2.29 -8.21
N ALA A 165 12.58 -1.44 -9.13
CA ALA A 165 11.71 -0.41 -9.71
C ALA A 165 10.60 -1.08 -10.56
N PRO A 166 9.35 -0.56 -10.54
CA PRO A 166 8.24 -1.16 -11.29
C PRO A 166 8.55 -1.40 -12.77
N ASP A 167 9.17 -0.44 -13.46
CA ASP A 167 9.54 -0.55 -14.88
C ASP A 167 10.59 -1.65 -15.13
N ASP A 168 11.53 -1.83 -14.21
CA ASP A 168 12.56 -2.86 -14.32
C ASP A 168 11.96 -4.25 -14.08
N LEU A 169 11.07 -4.37 -13.09
CA LEU A 169 10.32 -5.59 -12.80
C LEU A 169 9.45 -5.99 -14.00
N GLU A 170 8.74 -5.04 -14.61
CA GLU A 170 7.92 -5.31 -15.78
C GLU A 170 8.75 -5.74 -16.99
N ARG A 171 9.84 -5.03 -17.27
CA ARG A 171 10.77 -5.35 -18.35
C ARG A 171 11.40 -6.73 -18.16
N PHE A 172 11.79 -7.07 -16.94
CA PHE A 172 12.39 -8.36 -16.63
C PHE A 172 11.39 -9.51 -16.72
N SER A 173 10.13 -9.29 -16.33
CA SER A 173 9.07 -10.31 -16.42
C SER A 173 8.79 -10.79 -17.84
N GLN A 174 9.27 -10.08 -18.85
CA GLN A 174 9.07 -10.39 -20.28
C GLN A 174 10.14 -11.31 -20.86
N GLN A 175 11.21 -11.63 -20.12
CA GLN A 175 12.32 -12.47 -20.53
C GLN A 175 12.10 -13.94 -20.15
#